data_632fd9d2cd41daf2be3c6953cc651132
#
_entry.id   632fd9d2cd41daf2be3c6953cc651132
#
_cell.length_a   1.000
_cell.length_b   1.000
_cell.length_c   1.000
_cell.angle_alpha   90.00
_cell.angle_beta   90.00
_cell.angle_gamma   90.00
#
_symmetry.space_group_name_H-M   'P 1'
#
loop_
_entity.id
_entity.type
_entity.pdbx_description
1 polymer ?
#
loop_
_entity_poly.entity_id
_entity_poly.type
_entity_poly.pdbx_seq_one_letter_code
_entity_poly.pdbx_strand_id
1 'polypeptide(L)'
;MLLSVNAGAQSITDFNKQSTVNKPYFIELYTSQGCSSCPPAETWLSAFSKQTELWDKYFPLAFHVTYWNYIGWKDPYGKRVFSQRQYDHLNAKHTGQVYTPQFVINGQEWRGWFDRKLGDVLSKPQVEVGALSVNIKGNQLKAHFNNQTGNDVPLTLHLALVAAGLQTKVTRGENRNKLLEHDFTVLEHQEFEPEKQHPQSFVGEVVIESKHINSAEKLAWVAWVEQRHQPIQAVGDWLQPIVD
;
A
#
# COMPACT_ATOMS: atom_id res chain seq x y z
N MET A 1 24.94 -8.53 33.43
CA MET A 1 25.28 -7.80 32.19
C MET A 1 24.40 -8.36 31.09
N LEU A 2 23.22 -7.77 30.92
CA LEU A 2 22.22 -8.20 29.95
C LEU A 2 22.50 -7.43 28.66
N LEU A 3 22.99 -8.11 27.64
CA LEU A 3 23.10 -7.60 26.31
C LEU A 3 21.69 -7.56 25.70
N SER A 4 21.08 -6.39 25.68
CA SER A 4 19.89 -6.13 24.89
C SER A 4 20.33 -6.13 23.43
N VAL A 5 19.96 -7.18 22.70
CA VAL A 5 20.01 -7.19 21.23
C VAL A 5 18.93 -6.21 20.75
N ASN A 6 19.32 -4.99 20.43
CA ASN A 6 18.49 -4.09 19.65
C ASN A 6 18.37 -4.71 18.24
N ALA A 7 17.21 -5.27 17.93
CA ALA A 7 16.83 -5.51 16.54
C ALA A 7 16.93 -4.18 15.80
N GLY A 8 17.72 -4.14 14.73
CA GLY A 8 18.12 -2.91 14.07
C GLY A 8 16.92 -2.01 13.77
N ALA A 9 16.92 -0.83 14.38
CA ALA A 9 15.92 0.18 14.11
C ALA A 9 16.06 0.59 12.64
N GLN A 10 15.01 0.42 11.85
CA GLN A 10 14.98 0.90 10.47
C GLN A 10 14.82 2.42 10.48
N SER A 11 15.59 3.12 9.64
CA SER A 11 15.44 4.57 9.52
C SER A 11 14.15 4.91 8.76
N ILE A 12 13.07 5.05 9.53
CA ILE A 12 11.76 5.46 8.98
C ILE A 12 11.78 6.94 8.57
N THR A 13 12.79 7.68 9.05
CA THR A 13 12.86 9.14 8.95
C THR A 13 13.62 9.65 7.73
N ASP A 14 14.24 8.76 6.96
CA ASP A 14 14.99 9.14 5.77
C ASP A 14 14.56 8.30 4.57
N PHE A 15 13.95 8.95 3.57
CA PHE A 15 13.59 8.33 2.30
C PHE A 15 13.80 9.33 1.18
N ASN A 16 14.52 8.94 0.14
CA ASN A 16 14.72 9.78 -1.02
C ASN A 16 14.74 8.90 -2.28
N LYS A 17 13.66 8.97 -3.06
CA LYS A 17 13.49 8.13 -4.23
C LYS A 17 12.75 8.87 -5.34
N GLN A 18 13.04 8.48 -6.57
CA GLN A 18 12.32 8.90 -7.76
C GLN A 18 11.87 7.67 -8.54
N SER A 19 10.63 7.66 -9.03
CA SER A 19 10.10 6.62 -9.89
C SER A 19 10.70 6.67 -11.30
N THR A 20 10.52 5.60 -12.06
CA THR A 20 10.62 5.65 -13.52
C THR A 20 9.53 6.56 -14.10
N VAL A 21 9.55 6.84 -15.41
CA VAL A 21 8.49 7.62 -16.08
C VAL A 21 7.28 6.77 -16.46
N ASN A 22 7.43 5.44 -16.43
CA ASN A 22 6.41 4.50 -16.85
C ASN A 22 5.33 4.32 -15.78
N LYS A 23 4.06 4.22 -16.20
CA LYS A 23 2.94 3.92 -15.32
C LYS A 23 3.12 2.55 -14.68
N PRO A 24 3.16 2.43 -13.34
CA PRO A 24 3.29 1.14 -12.67
C PRO A 24 1.97 0.37 -12.63
N TYR A 25 2.03 -0.89 -12.19
CA TYR A 25 0.88 -1.66 -11.73
C TYR A 25 0.71 -1.44 -10.22
N PHE A 26 -0.25 -0.62 -9.85
CA PHE A 26 -0.63 -0.37 -8.47
C PHE A 26 -1.73 -1.36 -8.09
N ILE A 27 -1.43 -2.27 -7.14
CA ILE A 27 -2.25 -3.43 -6.84
C ILE A 27 -2.76 -3.30 -5.40
N GLU A 28 -4.03 -3.01 -5.24
CA GLU A 28 -4.70 -2.94 -3.96
C GLU A 28 -5.43 -4.25 -3.68
N LEU A 29 -5.15 -4.85 -2.54
CA LEU A 29 -5.92 -5.96 -1.99
C LEU A 29 -6.68 -5.47 -0.77
N TYR A 30 -8.01 -5.51 -0.82
CA TYR A 30 -8.85 -5.33 0.35
C TYR A 30 -9.09 -6.66 1.02
N THR A 31 -8.62 -6.80 2.26
CA THR A 31 -8.54 -8.06 3.00
C THR A 31 -8.96 -7.91 4.46
N SER A 32 -9.12 -9.01 5.18
CA SER A 32 -9.30 -9.03 6.63
C SER A 32 -8.91 -10.38 7.21
N GLN A 33 -8.29 -10.39 8.37
CA GLN A 33 -8.04 -11.61 9.14
C GLN A 33 -9.35 -12.34 9.56
N GLY A 34 -10.48 -11.63 9.56
CA GLY A 34 -11.79 -12.22 9.81
C GLY A 34 -12.36 -13.04 8.65
N CYS A 35 -11.88 -12.83 7.45
CA CYS A 35 -12.38 -13.43 6.21
C CYS A 35 -11.63 -14.72 5.89
N SER A 36 -12.32 -15.87 5.84
CA SER A 36 -11.68 -17.18 5.60
C SER A 36 -11.17 -17.39 4.18
N SER A 37 -11.70 -16.66 3.20
CA SER A 37 -11.26 -16.69 1.81
C SER A 37 -10.11 -15.72 1.50
N CYS A 38 -9.72 -14.87 2.45
CA CYS A 38 -8.67 -13.86 2.25
C CYS A 38 -7.23 -14.43 2.25
N PRO A 39 -6.84 -15.41 3.10
CA PRO A 39 -5.45 -15.85 3.16
C PRO A 39 -4.86 -16.32 1.82
N PRO A 40 -5.57 -17.05 0.94
CA PRO A 40 -5.04 -17.39 -0.37
C PRO A 40 -4.76 -16.16 -1.27
N ALA A 41 -5.54 -15.09 -1.13
CA ALA A 41 -5.33 -13.84 -1.87
C ALA A 41 -4.09 -13.10 -1.35
N GLU A 42 -3.89 -13.08 -0.04
CA GLU A 42 -2.68 -12.52 0.57
C GLU A 42 -1.42 -13.30 0.17
N THR A 43 -1.48 -14.64 0.16
CA THR A 43 -0.37 -15.48 -0.34
C THR A 43 -0.03 -15.16 -1.79
N TRP A 44 -1.04 -14.91 -2.63
CA TRP A 44 -0.81 -14.50 -4.00
C TRP A 44 -0.13 -13.13 -4.07
N LEU A 45 -0.57 -12.15 -3.26
CA LEU A 45 0.04 -10.84 -3.19
C LEU A 45 1.49 -10.93 -2.69
N SER A 46 1.75 -11.77 -1.67
CA SER A 46 3.09 -12.00 -1.10
C SER A 46 4.11 -12.47 -2.14
N ALA A 47 3.67 -13.17 -3.20
CA ALA A 47 4.56 -13.63 -4.26
C ALA A 47 5.26 -12.48 -5.01
N PHE A 48 4.72 -11.25 -4.96
CA PHE A 48 5.39 -10.07 -5.52
C PHE A 48 6.69 -9.72 -4.81
N SER A 49 6.92 -10.19 -3.58
CA SER A 49 8.19 -10.00 -2.85
C SER A 49 9.40 -10.59 -3.60
N LYS A 50 9.17 -11.54 -4.51
CA LYS A 50 10.19 -12.21 -5.32
C LYS A 50 10.40 -11.56 -6.70
N GLN A 51 9.60 -10.55 -7.06
CA GLN A 51 9.72 -9.87 -8.34
C GLN A 51 10.89 -8.91 -8.32
N THR A 52 11.74 -8.95 -9.34
CA THR A 52 12.87 -8.03 -9.48
C THR A 52 12.44 -6.58 -9.75
N GLU A 53 11.23 -6.41 -10.29
CA GLU A 53 10.62 -5.12 -10.61
C GLU A 53 9.68 -4.62 -9.49
N LEU A 54 9.78 -5.20 -8.27
CA LEU A 54 9.07 -4.69 -7.09
C LEU A 54 9.54 -3.27 -6.78
N TRP A 55 8.60 -2.37 -6.50
CA TRP A 55 8.79 -0.93 -6.27
C TRP A 55 9.30 -0.11 -7.49
N ASP A 56 9.36 -0.76 -8.68
CA ASP A 56 9.55 -0.07 -9.95
C ASP A 56 8.32 -0.21 -10.86
N LYS A 57 7.90 -1.44 -11.06
CA LYS A 57 6.75 -1.79 -11.92
C LYS A 57 5.54 -2.27 -11.13
N TYR A 58 5.75 -2.93 -9.99
CA TYR A 58 4.71 -3.51 -9.16
C TYR A 58 4.67 -2.87 -7.79
N PHE A 59 3.49 -2.37 -7.41
CA PHE A 59 3.22 -1.76 -6.10
C PHE A 59 2.07 -2.49 -5.42
N PRO A 60 2.33 -3.66 -4.80
CA PRO A 60 1.33 -4.40 -4.05
C PRO A 60 1.09 -3.77 -2.67
N LEU A 61 -0.17 -3.55 -2.31
CA LEU A 61 -0.60 -3.05 -1.00
C LEU A 61 -1.81 -3.81 -0.48
N ALA A 62 -1.76 -4.27 0.76
CA ALA A 62 -2.87 -4.92 1.45
C ALA A 62 -3.52 -3.94 2.44
N PHE A 63 -4.76 -3.58 2.19
CA PHE A 63 -5.58 -2.74 3.04
C PHE A 63 -6.53 -3.60 3.86
N HIS A 64 -6.30 -3.69 5.19
CA HIS A 64 -7.14 -4.44 6.09
C HIS A 64 -8.40 -3.67 6.45
N VAL A 65 -9.57 -4.21 6.08
CA VAL A 65 -10.87 -3.60 6.31
C VAL A 65 -11.45 -3.97 7.67
N THR A 66 -12.36 -3.14 8.19
CA THR A 66 -12.90 -3.31 9.56
C THR A 66 -14.27 -3.95 9.63
N TYR A 67 -14.97 -4.09 8.51
CA TYR A 67 -16.35 -4.57 8.52
C TYR A 67 -16.50 -6.07 8.82
N TRP A 68 -15.41 -6.84 8.96
CA TRP A 68 -15.39 -8.20 9.48
C TRP A 68 -15.24 -8.30 10.99
N ASN A 69 -14.94 -7.19 11.69
CA ASN A 69 -14.66 -7.21 13.14
C ASN A 69 -15.85 -7.68 14.00
N TYR A 70 -17.07 -7.71 13.46
CA TYR A 70 -18.28 -8.17 14.15
C TYR A 70 -18.30 -9.67 14.45
N ILE A 71 -17.46 -10.50 13.76
CA ILE A 71 -17.44 -11.95 13.97
C ILE A 71 -16.64 -12.40 15.20
N GLY A 72 -16.32 -11.46 16.10
CA GLY A 72 -15.62 -11.72 17.36
C GLY A 72 -14.09 -11.67 17.27
N TRP A 73 -13.52 -11.37 16.11
CA TRP A 73 -12.10 -11.09 15.90
C TRP A 73 -11.91 -9.66 15.39
N LYS A 74 -11.16 -8.87 16.13
CA LYS A 74 -10.77 -7.53 15.67
C LYS A 74 -9.42 -7.62 14.97
N ASP A 75 -9.41 -7.35 13.67
CA ASP A 75 -8.20 -7.32 12.87
C ASP A 75 -7.25 -6.21 13.38
N PRO A 76 -6.02 -6.54 13.85
CA PRO A 76 -5.11 -5.57 14.42
C PRO A 76 -4.60 -4.53 13.39
N TYR A 77 -4.63 -4.86 12.12
CA TYR A 77 -4.21 -3.98 11.02
C TYR A 77 -5.40 -3.24 10.38
N GLY A 78 -6.64 -3.62 10.75
CA GLY A 78 -7.85 -3.04 10.20
C GLY A 78 -8.03 -1.56 10.60
N LYS A 79 -8.14 -0.67 9.61
CA LYS A 79 -8.44 0.75 9.82
C LYS A 79 -9.71 1.16 9.08
N ARG A 80 -10.52 2.05 9.69
CA ARG A 80 -11.76 2.54 9.04
C ARG A 80 -11.48 3.26 7.73
N VAL A 81 -10.37 3.99 7.65
CA VAL A 81 -9.94 4.68 6.43
C VAL A 81 -9.70 3.71 5.28
N PHE A 82 -9.27 2.48 5.54
CA PHE A 82 -9.08 1.46 4.50
C PHE A 82 -10.41 0.91 3.98
N SER A 83 -11.38 0.71 4.88
CA SER A 83 -12.75 0.39 4.47
C SER A 83 -13.35 1.54 3.65
N GLN A 84 -13.11 2.80 4.07
CA GLN A 84 -13.59 3.97 3.35
C GLN A 84 -12.98 4.04 1.95
N ARG A 85 -11.67 3.86 1.79
CA ARG A 85 -11.01 3.83 0.48
C ARG A 85 -11.65 2.80 -0.47
N GLN A 86 -12.02 1.62 0.06
CA GLN A 86 -12.73 0.62 -0.74
C GLN A 86 -14.12 1.12 -1.18
N TYR A 87 -14.87 1.80 -0.29
CA TYR A 87 -16.15 2.42 -0.64
C TYR A 87 -16.00 3.58 -1.63
N ASP A 88 -14.88 4.32 -1.59
CA ASP A 88 -14.61 5.40 -2.53
C ASP A 88 -14.42 4.85 -3.95
N HIS A 89 -13.79 3.68 -4.12
CA HIS A 89 -13.77 2.98 -5.41
C HIS A 89 -15.16 2.58 -5.88
N LEU A 90 -16.05 2.12 -4.99
CA LEU A 90 -17.44 1.83 -5.35
C LEU A 90 -18.18 3.11 -5.79
N ASN A 91 -18.05 4.19 -5.03
CA ASN A 91 -18.70 5.48 -5.31
C ASN A 91 -18.19 6.08 -6.63
N ALA A 92 -16.91 5.90 -6.94
CA ALA A 92 -16.31 6.30 -8.22
C ALA A 92 -16.64 5.36 -9.38
N LYS A 93 -17.42 4.29 -9.15
CA LYS A 93 -17.78 3.25 -10.13
C LYS A 93 -16.58 2.47 -10.70
N HIS A 94 -15.51 2.39 -9.94
CA HIS A 94 -14.34 1.58 -10.25
C HIS A 94 -14.56 0.10 -9.92
N THR A 95 -15.46 -0.17 -8.98
CA THR A 95 -15.89 -1.51 -8.56
C THR A 95 -17.40 -1.61 -8.60
N GLY A 96 -17.95 -2.82 -8.77
CA GLY A 96 -19.39 -3.06 -8.78
C GLY A 96 -19.99 -3.24 -7.39
N GLN A 97 -19.19 -3.60 -6.40
CA GLN A 97 -19.58 -3.90 -5.02
C GLN A 97 -18.37 -3.88 -4.09
N VAL A 98 -18.61 -3.97 -2.79
CA VAL A 98 -17.59 -4.08 -1.72
C VAL A 98 -17.61 -5.50 -1.15
N TYR A 99 -16.47 -6.19 -1.16
CA TYR A 99 -16.30 -7.54 -0.62
C TYR A 99 -14.83 -7.83 -0.31
N THR A 100 -14.53 -8.96 0.33
CA THR A 100 -13.16 -9.46 0.53
C THR A 100 -13.06 -10.94 0.15
N PRO A 101 -11.92 -11.38 -0.39
CA PRO A 101 -10.84 -10.54 -0.87
C PRO A 101 -11.23 -9.83 -2.18
N GLN A 102 -10.92 -8.53 -2.28
CA GLN A 102 -11.17 -7.75 -3.50
C GLN A 102 -9.86 -7.14 -4.00
N PHE A 103 -9.56 -7.33 -5.28
CA PHE A 103 -8.44 -6.67 -5.94
C PHE A 103 -8.90 -5.50 -6.79
N VAL A 104 -8.15 -4.39 -6.66
CA VAL A 104 -8.25 -3.21 -7.52
C VAL A 104 -6.88 -2.95 -8.12
N ILE A 105 -6.76 -2.94 -9.44
CA ILE A 105 -5.50 -2.69 -10.14
C ILE A 105 -5.63 -1.40 -10.93
N ASN A 106 -4.73 -0.44 -10.64
CA ASN A 106 -4.76 0.89 -11.25
C ASN A 106 -6.15 1.56 -11.19
N GLY A 107 -6.83 1.42 -10.04
CA GLY A 107 -8.15 2.00 -9.82
C GLY A 107 -9.30 1.28 -10.51
N GLN A 108 -9.14 0.04 -10.98
CA GLN A 108 -10.20 -0.75 -11.59
C GLN A 108 -10.28 -2.12 -10.93
N GLU A 109 -11.52 -2.58 -10.65
CA GLU A 109 -11.75 -3.90 -10.08
C GLU A 109 -11.15 -4.99 -11.00
N TRP A 110 -10.37 -5.87 -10.39
CA TRP A 110 -9.83 -7.04 -11.08
C TRP A 110 -10.38 -8.34 -10.49
N ARG A 111 -11.22 -9.02 -11.24
CA ARG A 111 -11.87 -10.28 -10.85
C ARG A 111 -11.14 -11.52 -11.32
N GLY A 112 -10.07 -11.39 -12.10
CA GLY A 112 -9.25 -12.51 -12.61
C GLY A 112 -8.62 -13.36 -11.50
N TRP A 113 -8.60 -12.87 -10.26
CA TRP A 113 -8.23 -13.63 -9.08
C TRP A 113 -9.07 -14.91 -8.93
N PHE A 114 -10.39 -14.84 -9.13
CA PHE A 114 -11.29 -15.99 -9.02
C PHE A 114 -10.98 -17.06 -10.07
N ASP A 115 -10.54 -16.65 -11.26
CA ASP A 115 -10.18 -17.52 -12.37
C ASP A 115 -8.69 -17.87 -12.40
N ARG A 116 -7.87 -17.32 -11.47
CA ARG A 116 -6.42 -17.40 -11.43
C ARG A 116 -5.74 -16.99 -12.76
N LYS A 117 -6.38 -16.11 -13.51
CA LYS A 117 -5.90 -15.60 -14.81
C LYS A 117 -5.01 -14.37 -14.60
N LEU A 118 -3.77 -14.59 -14.29
CA LEU A 118 -2.80 -13.53 -13.96
C LEU A 118 -2.22 -12.79 -15.17
N GLY A 119 -2.12 -13.45 -16.32
CA GLY A 119 -1.32 -12.96 -17.43
C GLY A 119 -1.84 -11.68 -18.09
N ASP A 120 -3.14 -11.52 -18.21
CA ASP A 120 -3.73 -10.51 -19.12
C ASP A 120 -3.66 -9.07 -18.59
N VAL A 121 -3.66 -8.86 -17.26
CA VAL A 121 -3.67 -7.50 -16.68
C VAL A 121 -2.26 -6.92 -16.58
N LEU A 122 -1.27 -7.75 -16.19
CA LEU A 122 0.11 -7.33 -15.96
C LEU A 122 0.99 -7.37 -17.24
N SER A 123 0.42 -7.70 -18.38
CA SER A 123 1.12 -7.77 -19.68
C SER A 123 0.88 -6.57 -20.59
N LYS A 124 0.06 -5.60 -20.17
CA LYS A 124 -0.21 -4.41 -20.98
C LYS A 124 1.06 -3.57 -21.18
N PRO A 125 1.25 -2.96 -22.36
CA PRO A 125 2.34 -2.04 -22.57
C PRO A 125 2.32 -0.92 -21.53
N GLN A 126 3.49 -0.60 -20.99
CA GLN A 126 3.63 0.55 -20.10
C GLN A 126 3.50 1.86 -20.90
N VAL A 127 2.86 2.84 -20.28
CA VAL A 127 2.66 4.18 -20.85
C VAL A 127 3.46 5.16 -20.00
N GLU A 128 4.15 6.09 -20.62
CA GLU A 128 4.85 7.16 -19.92
C GLU A 128 3.84 8.15 -19.35
N VAL A 129 3.95 8.45 -18.07
CA VAL A 129 3.07 9.35 -17.33
C VAL A 129 3.85 10.46 -16.62
N GLY A 130 5.16 10.31 -16.53
CA GLY A 130 6.06 11.21 -15.82
C GLY A 130 6.59 10.61 -14.52
N ALA A 131 7.54 11.28 -13.90
CA ALA A 131 8.25 10.78 -12.72
C ALA A 131 7.77 11.44 -11.43
N LEU A 132 7.58 10.64 -10.39
CA LEU A 132 7.29 11.08 -9.03
C LEU A 132 8.56 11.02 -8.19
N SER A 133 8.99 12.16 -7.64
CA SER A 133 10.09 12.26 -6.68
C SER A 133 9.54 12.48 -5.29
N VAL A 134 10.02 11.73 -4.30
CA VAL A 134 9.61 11.85 -2.90
C VAL A 134 10.85 11.91 -2.02
N ASN A 135 10.88 12.88 -1.14
CA ASN A 135 11.89 13.03 -0.10
C ASN A 135 11.20 13.16 1.25
N ILE A 136 11.56 12.29 2.19
CA ILE A 136 11.15 12.37 3.59
C ILE A 136 12.43 12.57 4.39
N LYS A 137 12.49 13.61 5.22
CA LYS A 137 13.60 13.88 6.13
C LYS A 137 13.04 14.25 7.51
N GLY A 138 13.33 13.42 8.50
CA GLY A 138 12.65 13.50 9.79
C GLY A 138 11.16 13.19 9.60
N ASN A 139 10.32 14.17 9.94
CA ASN A 139 8.88 14.10 9.70
C ASN A 139 8.41 15.00 8.53
N GLN A 140 9.33 15.60 7.78
CA GLN A 140 8.99 16.50 6.68
C GLN A 140 8.99 15.75 5.35
N LEU A 141 7.86 15.78 4.66
CA LEU A 141 7.70 15.26 3.31
C LEU A 141 7.76 16.40 2.30
N LYS A 142 8.51 16.17 1.22
CA LYS A 142 8.46 16.97 -0.01
C LYS A 142 8.33 16.02 -1.19
N ALA A 143 7.37 16.26 -2.07
CA ALA A 143 7.22 15.47 -3.29
C ALA A 143 6.93 16.36 -4.49
N HIS A 144 7.31 15.87 -5.66
CA HIS A 144 7.03 16.53 -6.93
C HIS A 144 6.74 15.48 -8.01
N PHE A 145 5.64 15.67 -8.73
CA PHE A 145 5.27 14.84 -9.87
C PHE A 145 5.44 15.62 -11.17
N ASN A 146 6.45 15.26 -11.96
CA ASN A 146 6.65 15.80 -13.32
C ASN A 146 5.60 15.17 -14.24
N ASN A 147 4.38 15.70 -14.24
CA ASN A 147 3.23 15.18 -14.96
C ASN A 147 3.41 15.34 -16.49
N GLN A 148 3.44 14.22 -17.21
CA GLN A 148 3.51 14.18 -18.68
C GLN A 148 2.20 13.72 -19.33
N THR A 149 1.14 13.53 -18.55
CA THR A 149 -0.16 13.07 -19.08
C THR A 149 -0.95 14.15 -19.82
N GLY A 150 -0.56 15.42 -19.67
CA GLY A 150 -1.25 16.57 -20.26
C GLY A 150 -2.59 16.92 -19.60
N ASN A 151 -2.93 16.27 -18.46
CA ASN A 151 -4.16 16.52 -17.73
C ASN A 151 -3.91 17.45 -16.53
N ASP A 152 -4.65 18.56 -16.47
CA ASP A 152 -4.60 19.53 -15.36
C ASP A 152 -5.62 19.25 -14.25
N VAL A 153 -6.07 18.00 -14.11
CA VAL A 153 -7.01 17.62 -13.05
C VAL A 153 -6.26 17.57 -11.71
N PRO A 154 -6.89 18.04 -10.62
CA PRO A 154 -6.27 17.99 -9.29
C PRO A 154 -5.77 16.60 -8.94
N LEU A 155 -4.57 16.55 -8.41
CA LEU A 155 -3.90 15.35 -7.93
C LEU A 155 -3.93 15.32 -6.42
N THR A 156 -3.97 14.13 -5.85
CA THR A 156 -3.71 13.89 -4.43
C THR A 156 -2.47 13.00 -4.31
N LEU A 157 -1.54 13.37 -3.45
CA LEU A 157 -0.43 12.50 -3.09
C LEU A 157 -0.83 11.66 -1.88
N HIS A 158 -0.63 10.37 -1.99
CA HIS A 158 -0.79 9.42 -0.91
C HIS A 158 0.58 8.93 -0.46
N LEU A 159 0.72 8.67 0.84
CA LEU A 159 1.89 8.05 1.44
C LEU A 159 1.45 6.91 2.35
N ALA A 160 2.04 5.75 2.18
CA ALA A 160 1.79 4.59 3.03
C ALA A 160 3.09 4.04 3.62
N LEU A 161 3.07 3.73 4.93
CA LEU A 161 4.05 2.85 5.55
C LEU A 161 3.56 1.41 5.41
N VAL A 162 4.33 0.59 4.75
CA VAL A 162 3.99 -0.79 4.38
C VAL A 162 4.90 -1.75 5.10
N ALA A 163 4.33 -2.82 5.67
CA ALA A 163 5.06 -3.86 6.40
C ALA A 163 5.02 -5.21 5.70
N ALA A 164 6.10 -5.97 5.83
CA ALA A 164 6.17 -7.37 5.43
C ALA A 164 6.68 -8.25 6.58
N GLY A 165 6.38 -9.57 6.49
CA GLY A 165 6.75 -10.56 7.50
C GLY A 165 5.97 -10.44 8.81
N LEU A 166 4.77 -9.83 8.78
CA LEU A 166 3.91 -9.76 9.95
C LEU A 166 3.23 -11.11 10.19
N GLN A 167 3.15 -11.53 11.44
CA GLN A 167 2.47 -12.78 11.83
C GLN A 167 1.39 -12.52 12.88
N THR A 168 0.25 -13.17 12.73
CA THR A 168 -0.85 -13.09 13.69
C THR A 168 -1.46 -14.46 13.98
N LYS A 169 -1.48 -14.86 15.25
CA LYS A 169 -2.23 -16.03 15.68
C LYS A 169 -3.67 -15.62 15.95
N VAL A 170 -4.57 -16.01 15.07
CA VAL A 170 -6.00 -15.69 15.17
C VAL A 170 -6.65 -16.59 16.21
N THR A 171 -7.36 -16.01 17.19
CA THR A 171 -7.96 -16.76 18.29
C THR A 171 -9.49 -16.88 18.20
N ARG A 172 -10.14 -16.13 17.31
CA ARG A 172 -11.60 -16.12 17.11
C ARG A 172 -11.96 -15.90 15.63
N GLY A 173 -13.24 -16.02 15.29
CA GLY A 173 -13.75 -15.85 13.94
C GLY A 173 -13.44 -17.02 13.01
N GLU A 174 -13.61 -16.82 11.71
CA GLU A 174 -13.51 -17.89 10.69
C GLU A 174 -12.09 -18.48 10.55
N ASN A 175 -11.06 -17.69 10.84
CA ASN A 175 -9.66 -18.12 10.79
C ASN A 175 -9.11 -18.56 12.17
N ARG A 176 -9.99 -18.87 13.12
CA ARG A 176 -9.60 -19.32 14.47
C ARG A 176 -8.56 -20.42 14.40
N ASN A 177 -7.56 -20.33 15.29
CA ASN A 177 -6.43 -21.25 15.45
C ASN A 177 -5.43 -21.29 14.28
N LYS A 178 -5.57 -20.41 13.29
CA LYS A 178 -4.56 -20.27 12.24
C LYS A 178 -3.49 -19.24 12.65
N LEU A 179 -2.27 -19.47 12.19
CA LEU A 179 -1.22 -18.46 12.11
C LEU A 179 -1.31 -17.85 10.72
N LEU A 180 -1.58 -16.57 10.62
CA LEU A 180 -1.63 -15.84 9.36
C LEU A 180 -0.33 -15.05 9.19
N GLU A 181 0.20 -15.07 7.98
CA GLU A 181 1.36 -14.30 7.56
C GLU A 181 0.89 -13.20 6.61
N HIS A 182 1.47 -12.00 6.76
CA HIS A 182 1.05 -10.84 5.99
C HIS A 182 2.25 -10.10 5.43
N ASP A 183 2.21 -9.85 4.13
CA ASP A 183 3.14 -9.00 3.41
C ASP A 183 2.39 -7.82 2.78
N PHE A 184 3.12 -6.75 2.54
CA PHE A 184 2.59 -5.53 1.92
C PHE A 184 1.42 -4.89 2.69
N THR A 185 1.33 -5.17 3.99
CA THR A 185 0.28 -4.63 4.87
C THR A 185 0.48 -3.15 5.09
N VAL A 186 -0.53 -2.35 4.74
CA VAL A 186 -0.52 -0.92 5.00
C VAL A 186 -0.74 -0.67 6.49
N LEU A 187 0.27 -0.15 7.17
CA LEU A 187 0.23 0.23 8.58
C LEU A 187 -0.21 1.67 8.80
N GLU A 188 0.25 2.60 7.94
CA GLU A 188 -0.14 4.00 7.92
C GLU A 188 -0.49 4.43 6.51
N HIS A 189 -1.43 5.36 6.39
CA HIS A 189 -1.83 5.99 5.14
C HIS A 189 -2.21 7.43 5.39
N GLN A 190 -1.60 8.32 4.64
CA GLN A 190 -1.82 9.76 4.72
C GLN A 190 -2.00 10.33 3.31
N GLU A 191 -2.76 11.42 3.23
CA GLU A 191 -3.08 12.13 1.99
C GLU A 191 -2.57 13.56 2.10
N PHE A 192 -2.04 14.08 1.00
CA PHE A 192 -1.50 15.43 0.90
C PHE A 192 -2.08 16.11 -0.33
N GLU A 193 -2.63 17.30 -0.11
CA GLU A 193 -3.09 18.15 -1.19
C GLU A 193 -1.90 18.88 -1.84
N PRO A 194 -1.97 19.19 -3.13
CA PRO A 194 -0.92 19.93 -3.81
C PRO A 194 -0.81 21.37 -3.30
N GLU A 195 0.36 21.95 -3.43
CA GLU A 195 0.57 23.36 -3.15
C GLU A 195 -0.23 24.24 -4.12
N LYS A 196 -0.91 25.28 -3.60
CA LYS A 196 -1.82 26.14 -4.39
C LYS A 196 -1.16 26.76 -5.63
N GLN A 197 0.12 27.13 -5.53
CA GLN A 197 0.86 27.76 -6.65
C GLN A 197 1.63 26.75 -7.50
N HIS A 198 1.77 25.51 -7.02
CA HIS A 198 2.53 24.44 -7.65
C HIS A 198 1.74 23.13 -7.59
N PRO A 199 0.74 22.94 -8.47
CA PRO A 199 -0.21 21.82 -8.38
C PRO A 199 0.42 20.43 -8.61
N GLN A 200 1.72 20.37 -8.89
CA GLN A 200 2.50 19.13 -9.02
C GLN A 200 3.44 18.91 -7.81
N SER A 201 3.44 19.82 -6.83
CA SER A 201 4.30 19.77 -5.64
C SER A 201 3.45 19.58 -4.39
N PHE A 202 3.99 18.78 -3.47
CA PHE A 202 3.33 18.41 -2.21
C PHE A 202 4.31 18.59 -1.07
N VAL A 203 3.84 19.18 0.00
CA VAL A 203 4.59 19.34 1.26
C VAL A 203 3.69 18.94 2.42
N GLY A 204 4.27 18.34 3.45
CA GLY A 204 3.50 17.97 4.62
C GLY A 204 4.33 17.34 5.71
N GLU A 205 3.64 16.99 6.78
CA GLU A 205 4.21 16.33 7.94
C GLU A 205 3.79 14.87 7.96
N VAL A 206 4.77 13.97 8.07
CA VAL A 206 4.53 12.54 8.17
C VAL A 206 4.29 12.19 9.62
N VAL A 207 3.16 11.54 9.89
CA VAL A 207 2.77 11.08 11.22
C VAL A 207 2.77 9.55 11.24
N ILE A 208 3.42 8.97 12.24
CA ILE A 208 3.55 7.52 12.39
C ILE A 208 3.03 7.14 13.79
N GLU A 209 1.91 6.44 13.83
CA GLU A 209 1.23 6.05 15.08
C GLU A 209 1.15 4.53 15.26
N SER A 210 1.48 3.74 14.24
CA SER A 210 1.32 2.30 14.27
C SER A 210 2.27 1.64 15.28
N LYS A 211 1.67 0.92 16.21
CA LYS A 211 2.39 0.08 17.18
C LYS A 211 2.98 -1.21 16.57
N HIS A 212 2.64 -1.52 15.32
CA HIS A 212 3.03 -2.76 14.65
C HIS A 212 4.34 -2.65 13.87
N ILE A 213 4.97 -1.49 13.85
CA ILE A 213 6.25 -1.24 13.19
C ILE A 213 7.31 -2.23 13.65
N ASN A 214 7.45 -2.42 14.97
CA ASN A 214 8.46 -3.29 15.55
C ASN A 214 8.14 -4.80 15.40
N SER A 215 6.98 -5.14 14.85
CA SER A 215 6.58 -6.53 14.57
C SER A 215 6.85 -6.93 13.12
N ALA A 216 7.22 -6.00 12.28
CA ALA A 216 7.52 -6.24 10.88
C ALA A 216 8.97 -6.68 10.69
N GLU A 217 9.19 -7.64 9.78
CA GLU A 217 10.55 -7.99 9.34
C GLU A 217 11.14 -6.91 8.44
N LYS A 218 10.29 -6.28 7.61
CA LYS A 218 10.66 -5.19 6.71
C LYS A 218 9.58 -4.13 6.69
N LEU A 219 10.02 -2.89 6.50
CA LEU A 219 9.16 -1.74 6.25
C LEU A 219 9.52 -1.09 4.91
N ALA A 220 8.53 -0.51 4.25
CA ALA A 220 8.73 0.28 3.04
C ALA A 220 7.93 1.57 3.12
N TRP A 221 8.47 2.64 2.55
CA TRP A 221 7.64 3.76 2.13
C TRP A 221 7.16 3.54 0.72
N VAL A 222 5.87 3.76 0.51
CA VAL A 222 5.24 3.77 -0.80
C VAL A 222 4.42 5.05 -0.93
N ALA A 223 4.75 5.85 -1.92
CA ALA A 223 3.98 7.05 -2.24
C ALA A 223 3.41 6.94 -3.65
N TRP A 224 2.23 7.48 -3.87
CA TRP A 224 1.63 7.54 -5.20
C TRP A 224 0.81 8.81 -5.37
N VAL A 225 0.74 9.29 -6.60
CA VAL A 225 -0.21 10.32 -7.00
C VAL A 225 -1.40 9.67 -7.67
N GLU A 226 -2.58 10.13 -7.30
CA GLU A 226 -3.82 9.66 -7.92
C GLU A 226 -4.73 10.81 -8.34
N GLN A 227 -5.59 10.50 -9.29
CA GLN A 227 -6.61 11.36 -9.81
C GLN A 227 -7.93 10.61 -9.75
N ARG A 228 -8.91 11.15 -9.00
CA ARG A 228 -10.23 10.51 -8.85
C ARG A 228 -10.13 9.02 -8.46
N HIS A 229 -9.34 8.71 -7.47
CA HIS A 229 -9.07 7.36 -6.95
C HIS A 229 -8.42 6.40 -7.99
N GLN A 230 -7.76 6.94 -9.01
CA GLN A 230 -6.97 6.15 -9.98
C GLN A 230 -5.50 6.50 -9.83
N PRO A 231 -4.66 5.56 -9.37
CA PRO A 231 -3.21 5.75 -9.30
C PRO A 231 -2.63 6.02 -10.69
N ILE A 232 -1.82 7.08 -10.80
CA ILE A 232 -1.14 7.49 -12.03
C ILE A 232 0.31 7.05 -12.00
N GLN A 233 1.02 7.41 -10.91
CA GLN A 233 2.43 7.10 -10.72
C GLN A 233 2.67 6.73 -9.26
N ALA A 234 3.64 5.85 -9.02
CA ALA A 234 4.05 5.45 -7.69
C ALA A 234 5.58 5.35 -7.57
N VAL A 235 6.07 5.53 -6.36
CA VAL A 235 7.46 5.33 -5.97
C VAL A 235 7.51 4.64 -4.61
N GLY A 236 8.42 3.72 -4.42
CA GLY A 236 8.59 3.02 -3.16
C GLY A 236 9.96 2.39 -3.03
N ASP A 237 10.30 1.99 -1.83
CA ASP A 237 11.45 1.13 -1.55
C ASP A 237 11.34 0.57 -0.13
N TRP A 238 12.05 -0.55 0.09
CA TRP A 238 12.30 -1.06 1.42
C TRP A 238 13.22 -0.12 2.20
N LEU A 239 12.86 0.12 3.44
CA LEU A 239 13.69 0.91 4.35
C LEU A 239 14.91 0.08 4.76
N GLN A 240 16.09 0.71 4.73
CA GLN A 240 17.30 0.05 5.15
C GLN A 240 17.35 -0.02 6.67
N PRO A 241 17.88 -1.11 7.26
CA PRO A 241 18.24 -1.13 8.67
C PRO A 241 19.22 0.02 8.98
N ILE A 242 19.07 0.64 10.16
CA ILE A 242 20.12 1.54 10.65
C ILE A 242 21.35 0.67 10.90
N VAL A 243 22.39 0.90 10.11
CA VAL A 243 23.73 0.31 10.36
C VAL A 243 24.41 1.26 11.32
N ASP A 244 24.53 0.81 12.60
CA ASP A 244 25.31 1.52 13.62
C ASP A 244 26.82 1.50 13.30
#